data_5fa97de8d30e066e75b3e4780cdfbb7d
#
_entry.id   5fa97de8d30e066e75b3e4780cdfbb7d
#
_cell.length_a   1.000
_cell.length_b   1.000
_cell.length_c   1.000
_cell.angle_alpha   90.00
_cell.angle_beta   90.00
_cell.angle_gamma   90.00
#
_symmetry.space_group_name_H-M   'P 1'
#
loop_
_entity.id
_entity.type
_entity.pdbx_description
1 polymer ?
#
loop_
_entity_poly.entity_id
_entity_poly.type
_entity_poly.pdbx_seq_one_letter_code
_entity_poly.pdbx_strand_id
1 'polypeptide(L)'
;MATTAPQAPATPDATDRISVLITGSDIGPERLAEEARAVSPRLDVAVLSGRDALPELAARAEVIAGSLPSSLLPGAPRLKWLHSWAAGVDVTPEIRASDVTFTSSKGNGAVPLAEHVILLMLMLARQTPSILQAQREHRWAKTVHGELTGQTLGIIGLGNSGSDLARKAKAFHMRVIGVRRTPTPTPDVDEQFPLSRLHDFLGRCDWVAMTAPITPETHHMMGEAEFRVMKPTACYVCISRGGTADPEALYRALKEGWIAGAGLDAHEVEPLPADSPFWDAPNTIVTPHYGATTRLTYRRGADIFLDNLRRYVAGQPLVNVVDRDAGY
;
A
#
# COMPACT_ATOMS: atom_id res chain seq x y z
N MET A 1 43.35 -46.16 16.55
CA MET A 1 42.68 -44.87 16.58
C MET A 1 41.35 -45.02 15.93
N ALA A 2 40.25 -45.05 16.72
CA ALA A 2 38.90 -45.20 16.19
C ALA A 2 38.38 -43.78 15.86
N THR A 3 38.08 -43.55 14.59
CA THR A 3 37.42 -42.33 14.09
C THR A 3 35.94 -42.41 14.45
N THR A 4 35.51 -41.61 15.43
CA THR A 4 34.09 -41.39 15.72
C THR A 4 33.45 -40.63 14.57
N ALA A 5 32.41 -41.22 13.95
CA ALA A 5 31.59 -40.57 12.98
C ALA A 5 30.85 -39.36 13.60
N PRO A 6 30.64 -38.26 12.87
CA PRO A 6 29.88 -37.13 13.35
C PRO A 6 28.45 -37.55 13.66
N GLN A 7 28.02 -37.32 14.91
CA GLN A 7 26.64 -37.52 15.34
C GLN A 7 25.72 -36.61 14.52
N ALA A 8 24.67 -37.17 13.94
CA ALA A 8 23.59 -36.41 13.30
C ALA A 8 22.99 -35.42 14.32
N PRO A 9 22.62 -34.18 13.92
CA PRO A 9 22.01 -33.23 14.84
C PRO A 9 20.72 -33.83 15.41
N ALA A 10 20.59 -33.73 16.73
CA ALA A 10 19.42 -34.20 17.46
C ALA A 10 18.15 -33.55 16.88
N THR A 11 17.12 -34.39 16.65
CA THR A 11 15.79 -33.90 16.27
C THR A 11 15.27 -32.99 17.40
N PRO A 12 14.78 -31.76 17.08
CA PRO A 12 14.26 -30.87 18.11
C PRO A 12 13.15 -31.56 18.91
N ASP A 13 13.15 -31.35 20.23
CA ASP A 13 12.12 -31.88 21.10
C ASP A 13 10.74 -31.34 20.65
N ALA A 14 9.68 -32.17 20.75
CA ALA A 14 8.31 -31.85 20.31
C ALA A 14 7.77 -30.58 21.00
N THR A 15 8.36 -30.19 22.12
CA THR A 15 8.02 -28.98 22.90
C THR A 15 8.62 -27.69 22.33
N ASP A 16 9.58 -27.75 21.39
CA ASP A 16 10.29 -26.61 20.82
C ASP A 16 9.85 -26.28 19.38
N ARG A 17 8.77 -26.90 18.91
CA ARG A 17 8.23 -26.63 17.57
C ARG A 17 7.32 -25.39 17.54
N ILE A 18 7.54 -24.54 16.54
CA ILE A 18 6.76 -23.34 16.25
C ILE A 18 5.73 -23.70 15.17
N SER A 19 4.45 -23.64 15.51
CA SER A 19 3.37 -23.92 14.56
C SER A 19 3.04 -22.67 13.74
N VAL A 20 3.14 -22.77 12.42
CA VAL A 20 2.87 -21.70 11.45
C VAL A 20 1.70 -22.08 10.58
N LEU A 21 0.70 -21.22 10.48
CA LEU A 21 -0.44 -21.37 9.58
C LEU A 21 -0.35 -20.31 8.46
N ILE A 22 -0.35 -20.77 7.21
CA ILE A 22 -0.46 -19.90 6.03
C ILE A 22 -1.91 -19.96 5.55
N THR A 23 -2.65 -18.84 5.66
CA THR A 23 -4.08 -18.77 5.31
C THR A 23 -4.34 -18.35 3.85
N GLY A 24 -3.32 -18.12 3.08
CA GLY A 24 -3.34 -17.79 1.65
C GLY A 24 -2.04 -17.09 1.24
N SER A 25 -1.74 -17.13 -0.03
CA SER A 25 -0.61 -16.38 -0.60
C SER A 25 -0.74 -16.32 -2.14
N ASP A 26 -0.55 -15.14 -2.71
CA ASP A 26 -0.63 -14.94 -4.16
C ASP A 26 0.60 -15.46 -4.93
N ILE A 27 1.67 -15.87 -4.22
CA ILE A 27 2.80 -16.60 -4.84
C ILE A 27 2.59 -18.11 -4.84
N GLY A 28 1.44 -18.58 -4.38
CA GLY A 28 1.11 -19.98 -4.13
C GLY A 28 1.41 -20.39 -2.68
N PRO A 29 0.39 -20.78 -1.91
CA PRO A 29 0.54 -21.06 -0.47
C PRO A 29 1.46 -22.26 -0.20
N GLU A 30 1.44 -23.29 -1.04
CA GLU A 30 2.32 -24.47 -0.89
C GLU A 30 3.79 -24.13 -1.12
N ARG A 31 4.08 -23.33 -2.16
CA ARG A 31 5.44 -22.85 -2.43
C ARG A 31 5.98 -22.03 -1.26
N LEU A 32 5.15 -21.14 -0.72
CA LEU A 32 5.55 -20.34 0.45
C LEU A 32 5.78 -21.21 1.67
N ALA A 33 4.97 -22.27 1.86
CA ALA A 33 5.14 -23.21 2.95
C ALA A 33 6.47 -24.00 2.83
N GLU A 34 6.87 -24.38 1.62
CA GLU A 34 8.18 -25.02 1.37
C GLU A 34 9.32 -24.07 1.73
N GLU A 35 9.26 -22.80 1.28
CA GLU A 35 10.25 -21.78 1.59
C GLU A 35 10.28 -21.47 3.12
N ALA A 36 9.13 -21.48 3.79
CA ALA A 36 9.03 -21.31 5.24
C ALA A 36 9.64 -22.48 6.02
N ARG A 37 9.35 -23.74 5.63
CA ARG A 37 9.95 -24.92 6.25
C ARG A 37 11.48 -24.93 6.13
N ALA A 38 12.01 -24.39 5.03
CA ALA A 38 13.46 -24.30 4.81
C ALA A 38 14.16 -23.29 5.76
N VAL A 39 13.43 -22.41 6.43
CA VAL A 39 13.98 -21.43 7.38
C VAL A 39 14.54 -22.12 8.63
N SER A 40 13.84 -23.14 9.16
CA SER A 40 14.27 -23.86 10.37
C SER A 40 13.55 -25.20 10.50
N PRO A 41 14.25 -26.26 10.97
CA PRO A 41 13.62 -27.56 11.28
C PRO A 41 12.64 -27.49 12.48
N ARG A 42 12.63 -26.38 13.25
CA ARG A 42 11.68 -26.14 14.34
C ARG A 42 10.29 -25.75 13.83
N LEU A 43 10.15 -25.40 12.56
CA LEU A 43 8.89 -24.93 12.02
C LEU A 43 8.00 -26.09 11.57
N ASP A 44 6.78 -26.10 12.10
CA ASP A 44 5.67 -26.96 11.65
C ASP A 44 4.69 -26.08 10.86
N VAL A 45 4.76 -26.18 9.51
CA VAL A 45 4.04 -25.26 8.62
C VAL A 45 2.87 -25.97 7.98
N ALA A 46 1.67 -25.50 8.29
CA ALA A 46 0.41 -25.90 7.68
C ALA A 46 -0.09 -24.82 6.70
N VAL A 47 -0.77 -25.26 5.66
CA VAL A 47 -1.49 -24.43 4.72
C VAL A 47 -2.98 -24.62 4.91
N LEU A 48 -3.76 -23.54 4.89
CA LEU A 48 -5.21 -23.58 5.00
C LEU A 48 -5.78 -24.22 3.72
N SER A 49 -6.39 -25.39 3.85
CA SER A 49 -6.99 -26.15 2.75
C SER A 49 -8.47 -25.82 2.48
N GLY A 50 -9.12 -25.09 3.38
CA GLY A 50 -10.53 -24.68 3.27
C GLY A 50 -10.94 -23.78 4.45
N ARG A 51 -11.92 -22.90 4.23
CA ARG A 51 -12.35 -21.93 5.26
C ARG A 51 -12.86 -22.58 6.54
N ASP A 52 -13.51 -23.73 6.43
CA ASP A 52 -14.09 -24.45 7.58
C ASP A 52 -13.02 -24.99 8.54
N ALA A 53 -11.81 -25.25 8.05
CA ALA A 53 -10.68 -25.69 8.87
C ALA A 53 -9.98 -24.53 9.62
N LEU A 54 -10.28 -23.28 9.30
CA LEU A 54 -9.56 -22.12 9.85
C LEU A 54 -9.66 -22.03 11.39
N PRO A 55 -10.82 -22.21 12.07
CA PRO A 55 -10.89 -22.09 13.52
C PRO A 55 -10.02 -23.12 14.24
N GLU A 56 -10.03 -24.39 13.80
CA GLU A 56 -9.24 -25.47 14.40
C GLU A 56 -7.73 -25.23 14.19
N LEU A 57 -7.32 -24.85 13.00
CA LEU A 57 -5.92 -24.59 12.69
C LEU A 57 -5.40 -23.34 13.41
N ALA A 58 -6.22 -22.29 13.50
CA ALA A 58 -5.87 -21.05 14.20
C ALA A 58 -5.67 -21.29 15.71
N ALA A 59 -6.50 -22.16 16.32
CA ALA A 59 -6.38 -22.50 17.74
C ALA A 59 -5.05 -23.16 18.11
N ARG A 60 -4.37 -23.79 17.16
CA ARG A 60 -3.08 -24.48 17.33
C ARG A 60 -1.88 -23.64 16.89
N ALA A 61 -2.11 -22.61 16.07
CA ALA A 61 -1.04 -21.83 15.47
C ALA A 61 -0.41 -20.85 16.48
N GLU A 62 0.92 -20.78 16.48
CA GLU A 62 1.70 -19.75 17.15
C GLU A 62 1.96 -18.55 16.24
N VAL A 63 2.04 -18.79 14.94
CA VAL A 63 2.21 -17.78 13.88
C VAL A 63 1.12 -17.99 12.83
N ILE A 64 0.46 -16.90 12.44
CA ILE A 64 -0.47 -16.92 11.29
C ILE A 64 0.01 -15.89 10.26
N ALA A 65 0.17 -16.36 9.01
CA ALA A 65 0.51 -15.51 7.88
C ALA A 65 -0.66 -15.44 6.91
N GLY A 66 -1.24 -14.25 6.80
CA GLY A 66 -2.37 -13.95 5.94
C GLY A 66 -3.59 -13.40 6.67
N SER A 67 -4.78 -13.78 6.23
CA SER A 67 -6.03 -13.27 6.79
C SER A 67 -6.53 -14.13 7.96
N LEU A 68 -6.78 -13.49 9.10
CA LEU A 68 -7.51 -14.06 10.22
C LEU A 68 -8.66 -13.10 10.57
N PRO A 69 -9.93 -13.50 10.47
CA PRO A 69 -11.04 -12.70 10.98
C PRO A 69 -10.83 -12.37 12.46
N SER A 70 -10.98 -11.11 12.83
CA SER A 70 -10.74 -10.66 14.21
C SER A 70 -11.61 -11.38 15.25
N SER A 71 -12.81 -11.81 14.84
CA SER A 71 -13.71 -12.65 15.66
C SER A 71 -13.13 -14.01 16.06
N LEU A 72 -12.12 -14.52 15.35
CA LEU A 72 -11.44 -15.77 15.67
C LEU A 72 -10.24 -15.58 16.61
N LEU A 73 -9.81 -14.35 16.85
CA LEU A 73 -8.65 -14.06 17.69
C LEU A 73 -8.80 -14.64 19.14
N PRO A 74 -9.97 -14.52 19.81
CA PRO A 74 -10.17 -15.13 21.13
C PRO A 74 -10.06 -16.66 21.11
N GLY A 75 -10.32 -17.30 19.96
CA GLY A 75 -10.22 -18.75 19.76
C GLY A 75 -8.80 -19.23 19.39
N ALA A 76 -7.81 -18.35 19.35
CA ALA A 76 -6.42 -18.65 19.00
C ALA A 76 -5.46 -18.40 20.20
N PRO A 77 -5.56 -19.16 21.30
CA PRO A 77 -4.86 -18.87 22.57
C PRO A 77 -3.33 -19.03 22.48
N ARG A 78 -2.82 -19.69 21.44
CA ARG A 78 -1.38 -19.87 21.21
C ARG A 78 -0.77 -18.83 20.29
N LEU A 79 -1.60 -17.97 19.66
CA LEU A 79 -1.15 -17.02 18.67
C LEU A 79 -0.28 -15.92 19.32
N LYS A 80 0.95 -15.82 18.86
CA LYS A 80 1.92 -14.79 19.28
C LYS A 80 2.21 -13.78 18.19
N TRP A 81 2.12 -14.21 16.93
CA TRP A 81 2.43 -13.34 15.78
C TRP A 81 1.43 -13.57 14.64
N LEU A 82 0.80 -12.46 14.22
CA LEU A 82 -0.04 -12.36 13.03
C LEU A 82 0.68 -11.50 11.98
N HIS A 83 0.80 -11.99 10.73
CA HIS A 83 1.38 -11.25 9.61
C HIS A 83 0.34 -11.02 8.52
N SER A 84 0.13 -9.76 8.10
CA SER A 84 -0.74 -9.40 6.97
C SER A 84 0.04 -9.27 5.67
N TRP A 85 -0.48 -9.85 4.58
CA TRP A 85 0.06 -9.65 3.23
C TRP A 85 -0.15 -8.23 2.70
N ALA A 86 -1.11 -7.49 3.24
CA ALA A 86 -1.34 -6.10 2.88
C ALA A 86 -0.25 -5.17 3.45
N ALA A 87 0.08 -4.12 2.72
CA ALA A 87 0.97 -3.07 3.22
C ALA A 87 0.27 -2.16 4.23
N GLY A 88 -0.97 -1.76 3.93
CA GLY A 88 -1.85 -1.04 4.85
C GLY A 88 -2.80 -2.02 5.52
N VAL A 89 -2.99 -1.86 6.81
CA VAL A 89 -3.82 -2.75 7.65
C VAL A 89 -4.75 -1.94 8.52
N ASP A 90 -5.90 -2.53 8.83
CA ASP A 90 -6.85 -1.97 9.79
C ASP A 90 -6.64 -2.64 11.16
N VAL A 91 -6.39 -1.84 12.18
CA VAL A 91 -6.25 -2.33 13.55
C VAL A 91 -7.64 -2.40 14.20
N THR A 92 -8.23 -3.59 14.19
CA THR A 92 -9.55 -3.82 14.83
C THR A 92 -9.46 -3.72 16.35
N PRO A 93 -10.59 -3.49 17.06
CA PRO A 93 -10.59 -3.46 18.52
C PRO A 93 -10.00 -4.73 19.17
N GLU A 94 -10.25 -5.90 18.58
CA GLU A 94 -9.73 -7.18 19.08
C GLU A 94 -8.20 -7.27 18.93
N ILE A 95 -7.64 -6.84 17.80
CA ILE A 95 -6.20 -6.77 17.59
C ILE A 95 -5.57 -5.76 18.57
N ARG A 96 -6.23 -4.61 18.75
CA ARG A 96 -5.76 -3.57 19.69
C ARG A 96 -5.71 -4.07 21.13
N ALA A 97 -6.69 -4.87 21.55
CA ALA A 97 -6.78 -5.43 22.90
C ALA A 97 -5.93 -6.70 23.14
N SER A 98 -5.37 -7.30 22.08
CA SER A 98 -4.60 -8.55 22.19
C SER A 98 -3.11 -8.28 22.47
N ASP A 99 -2.38 -9.31 22.96
CA ASP A 99 -0.92 -9.30 23.11
C ASP A 99 -0.19 -9.82 21.84
N VAL A 100 -0.95 -10.12 20.77
CA VAL A 100 -0.41 -10.70 19.53
C VAL A 100 0.43 -9.66 18.79
N THR A 101 1.69 -9.93 18.50
CA THR A 101 2.49 -9.06 17.62
C THR A 101 1.86 -9.04 16.23
N PHE A 102 1.50 -7.85 15.73
CA PHE A 102 0.93 -7.70 14.40
C PHE A 102 1.93 -7.04 13.47
N THR A 103 2.25 -7.68 12.35
CA THR A 103 3.14 -7.13 11.31
C THR A 103 2.44 -7.07 9.98
N SER A 104 2.89 -6.16 9.12
CA SER A 104 2.35 -6.00 7.76
C SER A 104 3.45 -6.12 6.70
N SER A 105 3.05 -6.32 5.44
CA SER A 105 3.95 -6.28 4.30
C SER A 105 4.28 -4.85 3.86
N LYS A 106 4.37 -3.89 4.79
CA LYS A 106 4.66 -2.48 4.54
C LYS A 106 5.89 -2.31 3.63
N GLY A 107 5.71 -1.58 2.55
CA GLY A 107 6.76 -1.32 1.55
C GLY A 107 6.74 -2.27 0.34
N ASN A 108 6.02 -3.40 0.37
CA ASN A 108 5.96 -4.35 -0.75
C ASN A 108 5.45 -3.72 -2.05
N GLY A 109 4.47 -2.81 -1.96
CA GLY A 109 3.82 -2.12 -3.07
C GLY A 109 4.43 -0.76 -3.44
N ALA A 110 5.53 -0.32 -2.79
CA ALA A 110 6.08 1.03 -2.99
C ALA A 110 6.43 1.31 -4.46
N VAL A 111 7.11 0.37 -5.10
CA VAL A 111 7.56 0.49 -6.50
C VAL A 111 6.38 0.59 -7.47
N PRO A 112 5.44 -0.37 -7.54
CA PRO A 112 4.34 -0.31 -8.50
C PRO A 112 3.37 0.85 -8.20
N LEU A 113 3.16 1.25 -6.96
CA LEU A 113 2.34 2.42 -6.63
C LEU A 113 2.95 3.70 -7.18
N ALA A 114 4.26 3.90 -7.03
CA ALA A 114 4.96 5.03 -7.64
C ALA A 114 4.88 5.02 -9.17
N GLU A 115 5.02 3.84 -9.79
CA GLU A 115 4.84 3.66 -11.24
C GLU A 115 3.41 3.95 -11.68
N HIS A 116 2.43 3.55 -10.88
CA HIS A 116 1.02 3.80 -11.16
C HIS A 116 0.67 5.30 -11.10
N VAL A 117 1.23 6.05 -10.14
CA VAL A 117 1.09 7.52 -10.12
C VAL A 117 1.65 8.13 -11.41
N ILE A 118 2.86 7.76 -11.81
CA ILE A 118 3.47 8.25 -13.06
C ILE A 118 2.61 7.88 -14.28
N LEU A 119 2.08 6.66 -14.33
CA LEU A 119 1.16 6.24 -15.38
C LEU A 119 -0.06 7.16 -15.46
N LEU A 120 -0.76 7.38 -14.34
CA LEU A 120 -1.95 8.24 -14.29
C LEU A 120 -1.62 9.68 -14.68
N MET A 121 -0.48 10.22 -14.21
CA MET A 121 0.00 11.55 -14.60
C MET A 121 0.24 11.64 -16.12
N LEU A 122 0.94 10.66 -16.71
CA LEU A 122 1.18 10.61 -18.14
C LEU A 122 -0.09 10.45 -18.95
N MET A 123 -1.02 9.61 -18.52
CA MET A 123 -2.32 9.43 -19.18
C MET A 123 -3.13 10.73 -19.19
N LEU A 124 -3.14 11.49 -18.09
CA LEU A 124 -3.80 12.79 -18.00
C LEU A 124 -3.08 13.83 -18.86
N ALA A 125 -1.76 13.98 -18.71
CA ALA A 125 -0.97 14.95 -19.47
C ALA A 125 -1.07 14.74 -20.98
N ARG A 126 -1.17 13.48 -21.43
CA ARG A 126 -1.24 13.10 -22.84
C ARG A 126 -2.66 12.92 -23.33
N GLN A 127 -3.69 13.17 -22.49
CA GLN A 127 -5.11 12.99 -22.83
C GLN A 127 -5.40 11.59 -23.42
N THR A 128 -4.79 10.56 -22.83
CA THR A 128 -4.87 9.17 -23.33
C THR A 128 -6.29 8.66 -23.52
N PRO A 129 -7.27 8.94 -22.61
CA PRO A 129 -8.66 8.52 -22.82
C PRO A 129 -9.25 9.01 -24.16
N SER A 130 -9.03 10.29 -24.49
CA SER A 130 -9.51 10.87 -25.77
C SER A 130 -8.83 10.26 -26.99
N ILE A 131 -7.53 9.94 -26.88
CA ILE A 131 -6.78 9.26 -27.96
C ILE A 131 -7.33 7.85 -28.18
N LEU A 132 -7.57 7.10 -27.11
CA LEU A 132 -8.14 5.76 -27.21
C LEU A 132 -9.58 5.76 -27.76
N GLN A 133 -10.35 6.78 -27.42
CA GLN A 133 -11.68 6.96 -28.01
C GLN A 133 -11.60 7.25 -29.52
N ALA A 134 -10.73 8.17 -29.92
CA ALA A 134 -10.48 8.47 -31.34
C ALA A 134 -10.01 7.24 -32.14
N GLN A 135 -9.18 6.37 -31.52
CA GLN A 135 -8.75 5.10 -32.10
C GLN A 135 -9.95 4.15 -32.34
N ARG A 136 -10.86 4.03 -31.35
CA ARG A 136 -12.08 3.21 -31.53
C ARG A 136 -13.00 3.72 -32.62
N GLU A 137 -13.03 5.03 -32.81
CA GLU A 137 -13.80 5.72 -33.86
C GLU A 137 -13.08 5.74 -35.23
N HIS A 138 -11.91 5.14 -35.35
CA HIS A 138 -11.03 5.19 -36.53
C HIS A 138 -10.75 6.64 -36.99
N ARG A 139 -10.67 7.56 -36.03
CA ARG A 139 -10.47 8.99 -36.29
C ARG A 139 -9.03 9.40 -36.00
N TRP A 140 -8.36 9.94 -37.01
CA TRP A 140 -7.03 10.53 -36.86
C TRP A 140 -7.14 11.90 -36.18
N ALA A 141 -7.07 11.92 -34.83
CA ALA A 141 -7.17 13.14 -34.03
C ALA A 141 -5.78 13.60 -33.59
N LYS A 142 -5.34 14.76 -34.07
CA LYS A 142 -4.06 15.39 -33.67
C LYS A 142 -4.35 16.57 -32.75
N THR A 143 -3.86 16.52 -31.50
CA THR A 143 -4.05 17.55 -30.47
C THR A 143 -2.72 17.91 -29.84
N VAL A 144 -2.66 19.08 -29.20
CA VAL A 144 -1.49 19.48 -28.37
C VAL A 144 -1.64 18.90 -26.99
N HIS A 145 -0.58 18.29 -26.48
CA HIS A 145 -0.54 17.63 -25.19
C HIS A 145 0.47 18.29 -24.24
N GLY A 146 0.32 18.01 -22.92
CA GLY A 146 1.28 18.44 -21.91
C GLY A 146 2.46 17.50 -21.77
N GLU A 147 3.44 17.96 -20.99
CA GLU A 147 4.65 17.23 -20.58
C GLU A 147 4.81 17.35 -19.06
N LEU A 148 5.52 16.40 -18.43
CA LEU A 148 5.84 16.47 -17.01
C LEU A 148 7.09 17.28 -16.71
N THR A 149 8.00 17.38 -17.68
CA THR A 149 9.27 18.10 -17.56
C THR A 149 9.07 19.54 -17.10
N GLY A 150 9.82 19.94 -16.06
CA GLY A 150 9.77 21.30 -15.51
C GLY A 150 8.57 21.60 -14.62
N GLN A 151 7.58 20.69 -14.53
CA GLN A 151 6.43 20.85 -13.65
C GLN A 151 6.75 20.47 -12.21
N THR A 152 5.94 20.95 -11.28
CA THR A 152 6.06 20.68 -9.84
C THR A 152 5.12 19.55 -9.42
N LEU A 153 5.71 18.45 -8.95
CA LEU A 153 4.99 17.37 -8.28
C LEU A 153 4.98 17.61 -6.78
N GLY A 154 3.80 17.79 -6.21
CA GLY A 154 3.57 17.77 -4.77
C GLY A 154 3.21 16.36 -4.28
N ILE A 155 3.90 15.86 -3.27
CA ILE A 155 3.65 14.54 -2.68
C ILE A 155 3.16 14.72 -1.25
N ILE A 156 1.92 14.31 -0.98
CA ILE A 156 1.37 14.25 0.38
C ILE A 156 1.64 12.85 0.93
N GLY A 157 2.60 12.77 1.88
CA GLY A 157 3.07 11.52 2.45
C GLY A 157 4.38 11.01 1.84
N LEU A 158 5.51 11.28 2.50
CA LEU A 158 6.86 10.84 2.07
C LEU A 158 7.26 9.53 2.76
N GLY A 159 6.39 8.53 2.70
CA GLY A 159 6.66 7.14 3.08
C GLY A 159 7.36 6.36 1.96
N ASN A 160 7.27 5.02 2.00
CA ASN A 160 7.92 4.16 1.01
C ASN A 160 7.51 4.50 -0.43
N SER A 161 6.19 4.64 -0.69
CA SER A 161 5.67 4.95 -2.03
C SER A 161 5.99 6.38 -2.45
N GLY A 162 5.81 7.35 -1.54
CA GLY A 162 6.09 8.76 -1.85
C GLY A 162 7.58 9.03 -2.11
N SER A 163 8.47 8.36 -1.39
CA SER A 163 9.92 8.50 -1.62
C SER A 163 10.36 7.85 -2.95
N ASP A 164 9.80 6.69 -3.31
CA ASP A 164 10.10 6.07 -4.59
C ASP A 164 9.50 6.87 -5.77
N LEU A 165 8.32 7.49 -5.56
CA LEU A 165 7.73 8.43 -6.50
C LEU A 165 8.61 9.67 -6.71
N ALA A 166 9.14 10.26 -5.63
CA ALA A 166 10.05 11.38 -5.71
C ALA A 166 11.25 11.07 -6.59
N ARG A 167 11.92 9.94 -6.35
CA ARG A 167 13.06 9.46 -7.14
C ARG A 167 12.71 9.28 -8.62
N LYS A 168 11.54 8.71 -8.93
CA LYS A 168 11.07 8.51 -10.31
C LYS A 168 10.73 9.84 -10.99
N ALA A 169 10.10 10.78 -10.28
CA ALA A 169 9.75 12.09 -10.81
C ALA A 169 10.99 12.91 -11.19
N LYS A 170 12.11 12.74 -10.47
CA LYS A 170 13.39 13.37 -10.86
C LYS A 170 13.89 12.91 -12.22
N ALA A 171 13.65 11.64 -12.60
CA ALA A 171 14.00 11.15 -13.95
C ALA A 171 13.16 11.81 -15.05
N PHE A 172 11.99 12.38 -14.72
CA PHE A 172 11.19 13.22 -15.62
C PHE A 172 11.53 14.71 -15.52
N HIS A 173 12.63 15.06 -14.87
CA HIS A 173 13.08 16.45 -14.66
C HIS A 173 12.02 17.32 -13.96
N MET A 174 11.20 16.74 -13.07
CA MET A 174 10.24 17.47 -12.28
C MET A 174 10.89 18.13 -11.06
N ARG A 175 10.33 19.24 -10.62
CA ARG A 175 10.53 19.73 -9.27
C ARG A 175 9.64 18.91 -8.33
N VAL A 176 10.21 18.39 -7.23
CA VAL A 176 9.48 17.58 -6.27
C VAL A 176 9.42 18.30 -4.93
N ILE A 177 8.22 18.56 -4.44
CA ILE A 177 7.98 19.10 -3.11
C ILE A 177 7.10 18.14 -2.31
N GLY A 178 7.21 18.15 -0.98
CA GLY A 178 6.48 17.16 -0.19
C GLY A 178 5.93 17.70 1.12
N VAL A 179 4.83 17.08 1.57
CA VAL A 179 4.24 17.30 2.90
C VAL A 179 4.33 16.02 3.72
N ARG A 180 4.76 16.15 4.98
CA ARG A 180 4.69 15.11 5.98
C ARG A 180 4.52 15.69 7.38
N ARG A 181 4.00 14.89 8.33
CA ARG A 181 3.76 15.29 9.72
C ARG A 181 4.98 15.95 10.37
N THR A 182 6.12 15.29 10.27
CA THR A 182 7.41 15.80 10.77
C THR A 182 8.39 15.85 9.60
N PRO A 183 8.68 17.05 9.05
CA PRO A 183 9.63 17.20 7.96
C PRO A 183 11.00 16.66 8.37
N THR A 184 11.55 15.77 7.54
CA THR A 184 12.91 15.24 7.67
C THR A 184 13.50 15.14 6.28
N PRO A 185 14.78 15.46 6.08
CA PRO A 185 15.43 15.38 4.78
C PRO A 185 15.11 14.04 4.10
N THR A 186 14.57 14.11 2.90
CA THR A 186 14.20 12.96 2.09
C THR A 186 14.90 13.10 0.75
N PRO A 187 15.65 12.10 0.29
CA PRO A 187 16.29 12.14 -1.02
C PRO A 187 15.28 12.46 -2.14
N ASP A 188 15.73 13.16 -3.16
CA ASP A 188 14.93 13.51 -4.34
C ASP A 188 13.74 14.44 -4.07
N VAL A 189 13.61 15.02 -2.88
CA VAL A 189 12.61 16.02 -2.51
C VAL A 189 13.31 17.39 -2.35
N ASP A 190 12.95 18.35 -3.21
CA ASP A 190 13.59 19.66 -3.26
C ASP A 190 13.20 20.58 -2.08
N GLU A 191 11.96 20.45 -1.58
CA GLU A 191 11.43 21.26 -0.49
C GLU A 191 10.38 20.48 0.30
N GLN A 192 10.35 20.63 1.62
CA GLN A 192 9.35 19.97 2.46
C GLN A 192 8.56 20.96 3.27
N PHE A 193 7.28 20.67 3.46
CA PHE A 193 6.32 21.47 4.20
C PHE A 193 5.75 20.68 5.37
N PRO A 194 5.56 21.32 6.54
CA PRO A 194 4.72 20.77 7.59
C PRO A 194 3.25 20.83 7.15
N LEU A 195 2.40 20.01 7.76
CA LEU A 195 0.97 19.96 7.45
C LEU A 195 0.27 21.32 7.65
N SER A 196 0.73 22.13 8.61
CA SER A 196 0.23 23.49 8.85
C SER A 196 0.42 24.47 7.68
N ARG A 197 1.23 24.11 6.68
CA ARG A 197 1.46 24.90 5.46
C ARG A 197 0.92 24.20 4.21
N LEU A 198 -0.13 23.39 4.36
CA LEU A 198 -0.71 22.62 3.27
C LEU A 198 -1.18 23.52 2.11
N HIS A 199 -1.83 24.65 2.38
CA HIS A 199 -2.29 25.56 1.33
C HIS A 199 -1.14 26.20 0.54
N ASP A 200 -0.04 26.61 1.21
CA ASP A 200 1.16 27.11 0.53
C ASP A 200 1.77 26.05 -0.41
N PHE A 201 1.78 24.80 0.04
CA PHE A 201 2.25 23.68 -0.74
C PHE A 201 1.35 23.43 -1.96
N LEU A 202 0.02 23.33 -1.77
CA LEU A 202 -0.94 23.03 -2.83
C LEU A 202 -0.91 24.09 -3.94
N GLY A 203 -0.83 25.37 -3.60
CA GLY A 203 -0.78 26.47 -4.58
C GLY A 203 0.46 26.46 -5.50
N ARG A 204 1.50 25.69 -5.15
CA ARG A 204 2.73 25.55 -5.96
C ARG A 204 2.71 24.35 -6.90
N CYS A 205 1.81 23.39 -6.69
CA CYS A 205 1.78 22.11 -7.39
C CYS A 205 1.11 22.22 -8.77
N ASP A 206 1.68 21.56 -9.76
CA ASP A 206 1.03 21.22 -11.02
C ASP A 206 0.38 19.83 -10.94
N TRP A 207 0.93 18.98 -10.08
CA TRP A 207 0.44 17.65 -9.76
C TRP A 207 0.46 17.46 -8.25
N VAL A 208 -0.60 16.90 -7.69
CA VAL A 208 -0.69 16.50 -6.27
C VAL A 208 -0.91 15.01 -6.19
N ALA A 209 0.05 14.29 -5.62
CA ALA A 209 -0.03 12.85 -5.39
C ALA A 209 -0.33 12.56 -3.92
N MET A 210 -1.44 11.90 -3.64
CA MET A 210 -1.84 11.45 -2.32
C MET A 210 -1.31 10.03 -2.08
N THR A 211 -0.30 9.92 -1.22
CA THR A 211 0.35 8.67 -0.82
C THR A 211 0.34 8.45 0.70
N ALA A 212 -0.25 9.38 1.45
CA ALA A 212 -0.40 9.28 2.90
C ALA A 212 -1.44 8.20 3.29
N PRO A 213 -1.27 7.50 4.43
CA PRO A 213 -2.29 6.60 4.94
C PRO A 213 -3.52 7.39 5.40
N ILE A 214 -4.66 6.68 5.59
CA ILE A 214 -5.81 7.25 6.25
C ILE A 214 -5.57 7.27 7.77
N THR A 215 -5.75 8.41 8.38
CA THR A 215 -5.69 8.66 9.83
C THR A 215 -6.75 9.70 10.18
N PRO A 216 -7.05 9.96 11.45
CA PRO A 216 -7.93 11.05 11.81
C PRO A 216 -7.51 12.41 11.23
N GLU A 217 -6.19 12.67 11.09
CA GLU A 217 -5.67 13.92 10.53
C GLU A 217 -5.70 13.98 9.01
N THR A 218 -5.74 12.83 8.32
CA THR A 218 -5.76 12.78 6.85
C THR A 218 -7.13 12.44 6.28
N HIS A 219 -8.10 12.06 7.12
CA HIS A 219 -9.48 11.87 6.69
C HIS A 219 -10.06 13.20 6.18
N HIS A 220 -10.53 13.19 4.93
CA HIS A 220 -11.05 14.38 4.23
C HIS A 220 -10.13 15.61 4.28
N MET A 221 -8.81 15.40 4.42
CA MET A 221 -7.84 16.50 4.44
C MET A 221 -7.79 17.30 3.13
N MET A 222 -8.24 16.71 2.02
CA MET A 222 -8.45 17.39 0.74
C MET A 222 -9.94 17.69 0.60
N GLY A 223 -10.35 18.82 1.14
CA GLY A 223 -11.72 19.36 1.04
C GLY A 223 -11.83 20.46 -0.01
N GLU A 224 -12.97 21.19 0.02
CA GLU A 224 -13.24 22.30 -0.91
C GLU A 224 -12.15 23.38 -0.86
N ALA A 225 -11.72 23.77 0.35
CA ALA A 225 -10.70 24.81 0.53
C ALA A 225 -9.36 24.40 -0.11
N GLU A 226 -8.97 23.14 0.06
CA GLU A 226 -7.74 22.56 -0.48
C GLU A 226 -7.77 22.48 -2.01
N PHE A 227 -8.88 22.03 -2.60
CA PHE A 227 -9.02 22.00 -4.06
C PHE A 227 -9.08 23.41 -4.67
N ARG A 228 -9.66 24.40 -3.98
CA ARG A 228 -9.73 25.79 -4.48
C ARG A 228 -8.39 26.52 -4.46
N VAL A 229 -7.45 26.16 -3.60
CA VAL A 229 -6.11 26.77 -3.59
C VAL A 229 -5.15 26.10 -4.57
N MET A 230 -5.49 24.95 -5.15
CA MET A 230 -4.74 24.35 -6.23
C MET A 230 -4.79 25.22 -7.49
N LYS A 231 -3.79 25.09 -8.37
CA LYS A 231 -3.83 25.73 -9.68
C LYS A 231 -4.99 25.17 -10.50
N PRO A 232 -5.74 25.97 -11.28
CA PRO A 232 -6.79 25.45 -12.17
C PRO A 232 -6.26 24.47 -13.22
N THR A 233 -4.94 24.50 -13.48
CA THR A 233 -4.26 23.55 -14.38
C THR A 233 -3.73 22.32 -13.67
N ALA A 234 -3.83 22.25 -12.34
CA ALA A 234 -3.30 21.14 -11.56
C ALA A 234 -4.20 19.90 -11.63
N CYS A 235 -3.57 18.72 -11.52
CA CYS A 235 -4.26 17.44 -11.41
C CYS A 235 -3.99 16.80 -10.04
N TYR A 236 -5.00 16.09 -9.53
CA TYR A 236 -4.93 15.31 -8.30
C TYR A 236 -4.83 13.80 -8.60
N VAL A 237 -3.91 13.09 -7.94
CA VAL A 237 -3.74 11.64 -8.09
C VAL A 237 -3.79 10.98 -6.72
N CYS A 238 -4.73 10.06 -6.52
CA CYS A 238 -4.90 9.31 -5.27
C CYS A 238 -4.64 7.82 -5.50
N ILE A 239 -3.63 7.28 -4.79
CA ILE A 239 -3.27 5.84 -4.83
C ILE A 239 -3.23 5.22 -3.42
N SER A 240 -3.62 5.96 -2.40
CA SER A 240 -3.53 5.51 -1.01
C SER A 240 -4.87 5.02 -0.47
N ARG A 241 -5.75 5.94 -0.09
CA ARG A 241 -7.10 5.68 0.41
C ARG A 241 -8.05 6.79 -0.05
N GLY A 242 -9.24 6.43 -0.54
CA GLY A 242 -10.21 7.39 -1.07
C GLY A 242 -10.69 8.40 -0.04
N GLY A 243 -10.93 7.98 1.20
CA GLY A 243 -11.35 8.86 2.28
C GLY A 243 -10.33 9.92 2.72
N THR A 244 -9.19 10.08 2.05
CA THR A 244 -8.27 11.22 2.22
C THR A 244 -8.75 12.48 1.52
N ALA A 245 -9.66 12.36 0.57
CA ALA A 245 -10.35 13.48 -0.06
C ALA A 245 -11.85 13.38 0.24
N ASP A 246 -12.49 14.53 0.48
CA ASP A 246 -13.94 14.62 0.50
C ASP A 246 -14.47 14.35 -0.93
N PRO A 247 -15.28 13.30 -1.15
CA PRO A 247 -15.70 12.91 -2.49
C PRO A 247 -16.61 13.96 -3.16
N GLU A 248 -17.44 14.67 -2.38
CA GLU A 248 -18.30 15.71 -2.92
C GLU A 248 -17.47 16.92 -3.36
N ALA A 249 -16.50 17.34 -2.54
CA ALA A 249 -15.60 18.43 -2.87
C ALA A 249 -14.73 18.10 -4.10
N LEU A 250 -14.19 16.87 -4.18
CA LEU A 250 -13.41 16.42 -5.33
C LEU A 250 -14.27 16.40 -6.62
N TYR A 251 -15.48 15.84 -6.56
CA TYR A 251 -16.38 15.83 -7.72
C TYR A 251 -16.74 17.24 -8.19
N ARG A 252 -17.06 18.15 -7.26
CA ARG A 252 -17.32 19.56 -7.57
C ARG A 252 -16.08 20.23 -8.17
N ALA A 253 -14.90 19.98 -7.63
CA ALA A 253 -13.65 20.56 -8.13
C ALA A 253 -13.40 20.17 -9.60
N LEU A 254 -13.70 18.94 -9.96
CA LEU A 254 -13.61 18.46 -11.35
C LEU A 254 -14.70 19.06 -12.24
N LYS A 255 -15.95 19.06 -11.76
CA LYS A 255 -17.10 19.52 -12.53
C LYS A 255 -17.08 21.04 -12.78
N GLU A 256 -16.66 21.80 -11.79
CA GLU A 256 -16.59 23.27 -11.85
C GLU A 256 -15.22 23.78 -12.35
N GLY A 257 -14.26 22.87 -12.60
CA GLY A 257 -12.95 23.21 -13.16
C GLY A 257 -12.01 23.92 -12.16
N TRP A 258 -12.13 23.64 -10.86
CA TRP A 258 -11.17 24.16 -9.87
C TRP A 258 -9.81 23.50 -10.05
N ILE A 259 -9.81 22.25 -10.54
CA ILE A 259 -8.62 21.49 -10.96
C ILE A 259 -8.85 20.91 -12.36
N ALA A 260 -7.75 20.62 -13.06
CA ALA A 260 -7.80 20.19 -14.46
C ALA A 260 -8.21 18.72 -14.64
N GLY A 261 -8.03 17.87 -13.64
CA GLY A 261 -8.38 16.45 -13.74
C GLY A 261 -7.91 15.64 -12.53
N ALA A 262 -8.28 14.36 -12.51
CA ALA A 262 -7.87 13.44 -11.46
C ALA A 262 -7.54 12.03 -11.97
N GLY A 263 -6.60 11.36 -11.27
CA GLY A 263 -6.33 9.93 -11.39
C GLY A 263 -6.62 9.24 -10.06
N LEU A 264 -7.62 8.37 -10.03
CA LEU A 264 -8.15 7.80 -8.80
C LEU A 264 -8.03 6.28 -8.83
N ASP A 265 -7.10 5.73 -8.02
CA ASP A 265 -6.96 4.28 -7.83
C ASP A 265 -7.62 3.80 -6.53
N ALA A 266 -7.82 4.71 -5.57
CA ALA A 266 -8.50 4.43 -4.31
C ALA A 266 -9.75 5.30 -4.16
N HIS A 267 -10.83 4.67 -3.69
CA HIS A 267 -12.16 5.29 -3.56
C HIS A 267 -12.66 5.18 -2.12
N GLU A 268 -13.50 6.10 -1.67
CA GLU A 268 -14.03 6.06 -0.30
C GLU A 268 -14.93 4.85 -0.09
N VAL A 269 -15.73 4.53 -1.11
CA VAL A 269 -16.56 3.31 -1.14
C VAL A 269 -15.99 2.38 -2.21
N GLU A 270 -15.60 1.18 -1.79
CA GLU A 270 -15.04 0.14 -2.66
C GLU A 270 -15.79 -1.19 -2.50
N PRO A 271 -16.16 -1.85 -3.61
CA PRO A 271 -16.03 -1.43 -5.01
C PRO A 271 -16.77 -0.13 -5.32
N LEU A 272 -16.21 0.71 -6.23
CA LEU A 272 -16.86 1.95 -6.64
C LEU A 272 -18.25 1.63 -7.22
N PRO A 273 -19.35 2.19 -6.67
CA PRO A 273 -20.70 1.93 -7.13
C PRO A 273 -20.88 2.24 -8.64
N ALA A 274 -21.72 1.45 -9.31
CA ALA A 274 -21.95 1.60 -10.75
C ALA A 274 -22.59 2.94 -11.13
N ASP A 275 -23.27 3.58 -10.19
CA ASP A 275 -23.91 4.90 -10.33
C ASP A 275 -23.04 6.05 -9.82
N SER A 276 -21.80 5.77 -9.46
CA SER A 276 -20.88 6.80 -8.99
C SER A 276 -20.61 7.85 -10.05
N PRO A 277 -20.69 9.16 -9.69
CA PRO A 277 -20.46 10.24 -10.65
C PRO A 277 -18.99 10.30 -11.14
N PHE A 278 -18.07 9.63 -10.47
CA PHE A 278 -16.66 9.61 -10.86
C PHE A 278 -16.40 8.86 -12.17
N TRP A 279 -17.30 7.93 -12.57
CA TRP A 279 -17.16 7.25 -13.86
C TRP A 279 -17.20 8.20 -15.06
N ASP A 280 -17.98 9.29 -14.95
CA ASP A 280 -18.17 10.27 -16.01
C ASP A 280 -17.61 11.67 -15.64
N ALA A 281 -16.83 11.76 -14.58
CA ALA A 281 -16.25 13.04 -14.13
C ALA A 281 -15.25 13.58 -15.19
N PRO A 282 -15.26 14.90 -15.45
CA PRO A 282 -14.39 15.51 -16.45
C PRO A 282 -12.91 15.19 -16.22
N ASN A 283 -12.20 14.79 -17.29
CA ASN A 283 -10.77 14.48 -17.28
C ASN A 283 -10.32 13.64 -16.08
N THR A 284 -11.10 12.58 -15.78
CA THR A 284 -10.86 11.68 -14.65
C THR A 284 -10.53 10.29 -15.17
N ILE A 285 -9.53 9.66 -14.55
CA ILE A 285 -9.17 8.26 -14.78
C ILE A 285 -9.43 7.50 -13.48
N VAL A 286 -10.32 6.50 -13.56
CA VAL A 286 -10.68 5.61 -12.46
C VAL A 286 -10.01 4.27 -12.67
N THR A 287 -9.36 3.74 -11.63
CA THR A 287 -8.78 2.40 -11.61
C THR A 287 -9.23 1.66 -10.33
N PRO A 288 -9.34 0.30 -10.35
CA PRO A 288 -10.05 -0.46 -9.33
C PRO A 288 -9.14 -0.87 -8.16
N HIS A 289 -8.42 0.07 -7.56
CA HIS A 289 -7.50 -0.13 -6.43
C HIS A 289 -6.49 -1.26 -6.69
N TYR A 290 -5.84 -1.21 -7.86
CA TYR A 290 -4.93 -2.26 -8.30
C TYR A 290 -3.48 -1.79 -8.50
N GLY A 291 -3.18 -0.53 -8.21
CA GLY A 291 -1.85 0.06 -8.42
C GLY A 291 -0.70 -0.72 -7.77
N ALA A 292 -0.97 -1.44 -6.68
CA ALA A 292 0.01 -2.33 -6.04
C ALA A 292 -0.08 -3.79 -6.49
N THR A 293 -1.06 -4.19 -7.32
CA THR A 293 -1.35 -5.59 -7.65
C THR A 293 -0.40 -6.12 -8.72
N THR A 294 0.78 -6.55 -8.32
CA THR A 294 1.78 -7.15 -9.22
C THR A 294 2.39 -8.42 -8.61
N ARG A 295 2.87 -9.33 -9.47
CA ARG A 295 3.57 -10.54 -9.02
C ARG A 295 4.78 -10.23 -8.13
N LEU A 296 5.48 -9.13 -8.40
CA LEU A 296 6.64 -8.72 -7.60
C LEU A 296 6.22 -8.14 -6.24
N THR A 297 5.07 -7.49 -6.13
CA THR A 297 4.51 -7.06 -4.86
C THR A 297 4.26 -8.25 -3.94
N TYR A 298 3.62 -9.29 -4.46
CA TYR A 298 3.36 -10.52 -3.72
C TYR A 298 4.67 -11.21 -3.31
N ARG A 299 5.67 -11.27 -4.20
CA ARG A 299 6.99 -11.82 -3.86
C ARG A 299 7.66 -11.01 -2.75
N ARG A 300 7.67 -9.69 -2.82
CA ARG A 300 8.23 -8.82 -1.76
C ARG A 300 7.51 -9.02 -0.42
N GLY A 301 6.18 -9.18 -0.44
CA GLY A 301 5.41 -9.50 0.77
C GLY A 301 5.85 -10.82 1.39
N ALA A 302 6.02 -11.85 0.58
CA ALA A 302 6.53 -13.14 1.03
C ALA A 302 7.96 -13.06 1.56
N ASP A 303 8.84 -12.27 0.93
CA ASP A 303 10.23 -12.06 1.40
C ASP A 303 10.25 -11.36 2.75
N ILE A 304 9.39 -10.37 2.98
CA ILE A 304 9.22 -9.68 4.28
C ILE A 304 8.77 -10.69 5.36
N PHE A 305 7.79 -11.53 5.06
CA PHE A 305 7.34 -12.57 5.97
C PHE A 305 8.46 -13.56 6.31
N LEU A 306 9.19 -14.07 5.30
CA LEU A 306 10.28 -15.02 5.49
C LEU A 306 11.44 -14.40 6.28
N ASP A 307 11.76 -13.11 6.09
CA ASP A 307 12.75 -12.42 6.93
C ASP A 307 12.26 -12.34 8.36
N ASN A 308 11.02 -11.94 8.60
CA ASN A 308 10.43 -11.92 9.93
C ASN A 308 10.35 -13.33 10.55
N LEU A 309 10.12 -14.37 9.77
CA LEU A 309 10.11 -15.74 10.27
C LEU A 309 11.51 -16.18 10.75
N ARG A 310 12.58 -15.79 10.02
CA ARG A 310 13.98 -15.99 10.48
C ARG A 310 14.24 -15.26 11.79
N ARG A 311 13.81 -13.99 11.89
CA ARG A 311 13.94 -13.18 13.10
C ARG A 311 13.19 -13.81 14.28
N TYR A 312 11.95 -14.26 14.04
CA TYR A 312 11.14 -14.89 15.05
C TYR A 312 11.80 -16.15 15.63
N VAL A 313 12.28 -17.05 14.77
CA VAL A 313 13.01 -18.27 15.16
C VAL A 313 14.27 -17.95 15.94
N ALA A 314 14.95 -16.83 15.60
CA ALA A 314 16.16 -16.37 16.26
C ALA A 314 15.91 -15.52 17.53
N GLY A 315 14.65 -15.27 17.92
CA GLY A 315 14.31 -14.39 19.04
C GLY A 315 14.67 -12.92 18.82
N GLN A 316 14.79 -12.49 17.57
CA GLN A 316 15.11 -11.11 17.20
C GLN A 316 13.84 -10.27 17.02
N PRO A 317 13.91 -8.94 17.19
CA PRO A 317 12.80 -8.04 16.92
C PRO A 317 12.29 -8.16 15.48
N LEU A 318 10.96 -8.24 15.29
CA LEU A 318 10.32 -8.26 13.98
C LEU A 318 10.37 -6.87 13.34
N VAL A 319 10.38 -6.83 12.00
CA VAL A 319 10.25 -5.59 11.24
C VAL A 319 8.79 -5.36 10.81
N ASN A 320 8.44 -4.11 10.50
CA ASN A 320 7.09 -3.73 10.10
C ASN A 320 6.01 -4.10 11.15
N VAL A 321 6.35 -4.03 12.42
CA VAL A 321 5.37 -4.12 13.50
C VAL A 321 4.42 -2.94 13.39
N VAL A 322 3.12 -3.24 13.38
CA VAL A 322 2.07 -2.23 13.28
C VAL A 322 1.95 -1.47 14.60
N ASP A 323 2.03 -0.16 14.53
CA ASP A 323 1.72 0.71 15.65
C ASP A 323 0.19 0.70 15.84
N ARG A 324 -0.27 0.14 16.95
CA ARG A 324 -1.70 -0.05 17.21
C ARG A 324 -2.44 1.25 17.49
N ASP A 325 -1.75 2.26 18.02
CA ASP A 325 -2.33 3.56 18.33
C ASP A 325 -2.38 4.43 17.09
N ALA A 326 -1.32 4.42 16.30
CA ALA A 326 -1.28 5.12 15.02
C ALA A 326 -2.12 4.43 13.92
N GLY A 327 -2.40 3.12 14.05
CA GLY A 327 -3.21 2.34 13.11
C GLY A 327 -2.47 1.89 11.84
N TYR A 328 -1.12 1.98 11.76
CA TYR A 328 -0.34 1.62 10.57
C TYR A 328 1.12 1.25 10.88
#